data_99408981ce52c584b0ced27eaaa213e7
#
_entry.id   99408981ce52c584b0ced27eaaa213e7
#
_cell.length_a   1.000
_cell.length_b   1.000
_cell.length_c   1.000
_cell.angle_alpha   90.00
_cell.angle_beta   90.00
_cell.angle_gamma   90.00
#
_symmetry.space_group_name_H-M   'P 1'
#
loop_
_entity.id
_entity.type
_entity.pdbx_description
1 polymer ?
#
loop_
_entity_poly.entity_id
_entity_poly.type
_entity_poly.pdbx_seq_one_letter_code
_entity_poly.pdbx_strand_id
1 'polypeptide(L)'
;MSDLLFELFSEEIPARMQVGAARDMLKALEIKLTEAGLAYNQAEAFYGPRRLTFSVTGLPARQEDRTEERKGPKENAPKQAIEGFLRGAGLASLNQAELRETPKGKVWFAVQQIKGQATAAVLPQILLEVIYSYTWPKSQRWARTNFRWVRPLHRILAVFDGQALDGSLDMGGGEALGFSNLSEGHRFLSPGTFKVSSLSDLETKLKERYILLRVEDRKAVICEQLNGACVQENLNLIEDTGLLSEVAGLAEWPTVVMGTFDENFLAVPEECLILSMKEHQKYFAARKADGTLANVFFTVSNMVADDNFAVIRAGNERVLNARLADAKFFYEQDLKQPLANNIPKLDKIVFHAKMGSLGDKVKRMKFLAREIALALGFSREIQDQAIQAVRLIKADLVSQMAFLA
;
A
#
# COMPACT_ATOMS: atom_id res chain seq x y z
N MET A 1 20.31 18.31 17.78
CA MET A 1 19.82 17.26 16.86
C MET A 1 18.54 17.78 16.24
N SER A 2 18.41 17.64 14.95
CA SER A 2 17.33 18.25 14.16
C SER A 2 16.47 17.16 13.54
N ASP A 3 15.22 17.49 13.21
CA ASP A 3 14.26 16.52 12.68
C ASP A 3 13.96 16.84 11.21
N LEU A 4 13.80 15.78 10.41
CA LEU A 4 13.32 15.83 9.04
C LEU A 4 11.84 15.44 9.02
N LEU A 5 11.02 16.24 8.36
CA LEU A 5 9.67 15.92 7.96
C LEU A 5 9.56 15.99 6.45
N PHE A 6 9.08 14.90 5.84
CA PHE A 6 8.95 14.77 4.38
C PHE A 6 7.58 14.19 4.04
N GLU A 7 6.80 14.87 3.20
CA GLU A 7 5.47 14.42 2.76
C GLU A 7 5.35 14.50 1.24
N LEU A 8 4.83 13.42 0.66
CA LEU A 8 4.44 13.32 -0.74
C LEU A 8 2.91 13.37 -0.80
N PHE A 9 2.35 14.48 -1.27
CA PHE A 9 0.92 14.69 -1.36
C PHE A 9 0.44 14.54 -2.80
N SER A 10 -0.53 13.63 -3.02
CA SER A 10 -1.00 13.23 -4.35
C SER A 10 -2.53 13.12 -4.41
N GLU A 11 -3.06 12.72 -5.56
CA GLU A 11 -4.41 12.16 -5.64
C GLU A 11 -4.47 10.79 -4.96
N GLU A 12 -5.69 10.22 -4.81
CA GLU A 12 -5.97 9.08 -3.98
C GLU A 12 -5.15 7.83 -4.34
N ILE A 13 -4.26 7.45 -3.43
CA ILE A 13 -3.44 6.23 -3.50
C ILE A 13 -4.32 5.03 -3.14
N PRO A 14 -4.41 3.99 -3.97
CA PRO A 14 -5.17 2.78 -3.62
C PRO A 14 -4.73 2.20 -2.27
N ALA A 15 -5.69 1.93 -1.36
CA ALA A 15 -5.42 1.51 0.02
C ALA A 15 -4.39 0.38 0.11
N ARG A 16 -4.53 -0.66 -0.73
CA ARG A 16 -3.62 -1.82 -0.80
C ARG A 16 -2.16 -1.48 -1.16
N MET A 17 -1.91 -0.29 -1.73
CA MET A 17 -0.56 0.13 -2.13
C MET A 17 0.12 1.01 -1.08
N GLN A 18 -0.64 1.61 -0.15
CA GLN A 18 -0.15 2.61 0.80
C GLN A 18 0.90 2.03 1.75
N VAL A 19 0.59 0.90 2.41
CA VAL A 19 1.48 0.24 3.39
C VAL A 19 2.81 -0.15 2.74
N GLY A 20 2.76 -0.80 1.57
CA GLY A 20 3.96 -1.22 0.84
C GLY A 20 4.81 -0.03 0.45
N ALA A 21 4.20 1.03 -0.10
CA ALA A 21 4.91 2.24 -0.50
C ALA A 21 5.58 2.95 0.69
N ALA A 22 4.84 3.15 1.78
CA ALA A 22 5.36 3.78 2.99
C ALA A 22 6.56 3.03 3.57
N ARG A 23 6.44 1.70 3.71
CA ARG A 23 7.51 0.83 4.22
C ARG A 23 8.75 0.85 3.33
N ASP A 24 8.57 0.65 2.03
CA ASP A 24 9.70 0.49 1.11
C ASP A 24 10.43 1.82 0.87
N MET A 25 9.69 2.94 0.83
CA MET A 25 10.29 4.28 0.75
C MET A 25 10.99 4.67 2.05
N LEU A 26 10.44 4.34 3.23
CA LEU A 26 11.12 4.56 4.51
C LEU A 26 12.45 3.83 4.54
N LYS A 27 12.45 2.54 4.18
CA LYS A 27 13.66 1.73 4.10
C LYS A 27 14.70 2.32 3.14
N ALA A 28 14.26 2.82 1.98
CA ALA A 28 15.16 3.50 1.04
C ALA A 28 15.76 4.78 1.64
N LEU A 29 14.96 5.56 2.37
CA LEU A 29 15.42 6.76 3.07
C LEU A 29 16.46 6.43 4.14
N GLU A 30 16.20 5.41 4.97
CA GLU A 30 17.12 4.94 6.01
C GLU A 30 18.48 4.50 5.43
N ILE A 31 18.45 3.74 4.33
CA ILE A 31 19.66 3.32 3.60
C ILE A 31 20.44 4.54 3.12
N LYS A 32 19.75 5.50 2.48
CA LYS A 32 20.40 6.70 1.93
C LYS A 32 20.98 7.61 3.01
N LEU A 33 20.31 7.75 4.14
CA LEU A 33 20.84 8.49 5.29
C LEU A 33 22.10 7.81 5.84
N THR A 34 22.08 6.48 5.96
CA THR A 34 23.24 5.70 6.42
C THR A 34 24.42 5.80 5.43
N GLU A 35 24.16 5.67 4.13
CA GLU A 35 25.19 5.85 3.08
C GLU A 35 25.81 7.25 3.11
N ALA A 36 25.01 8.26 3.46
CA ALA A 36 25.48 9.63 3.63
C ALA A 36 26.20 9.88 4.97
N GLY A 37 26.29 8.89 5.87
CA GLY A 37 26.89 9.05 7.20
C GLY A 37 26.08 9.95 8.12
N LEU A 38 24.75 10.01 7.93
CA LEU A 38 23.81 10.74 8.76
C LEU A 38 23.14 9.77 9.74
N ALA A 39 23.66 9.70 10.96
CA ALA A 39 23.03 8.94 12.05
C ALA A 39 21.71 9.61 12.46
N TYR A 40 20.74 8.80 12.90
CA TYR A 40 19.44 9.28 13.36
C TYR A 40 18.94 8.42 14.55
N ASN A 41 17.96 8.93 15.30
CA ASN A 41 17.40 8.21 16.44
C ASN A 41 16.24 7.31 16.04
N GLN A 42 15.27 7.84 15.29
CA GLN A 42 14.05 7.14 14.90
C GLN A 42 13.61 7.59 13.51
N ALA A 43 13.06 6.65 12.75
CA ALA A 43 12.43 6.92 11.47
C ALA A 43 11.05 6.26 11.45
N GLU A 44 10.03 7.01 11.04
CA GLU A 44 8.64 6.57 10.98
C GLU A 44 8.01 6.96 9.65
N ALA A 45 7.05 6.15 9.18
CA ALA A 45 6.26 6.45 8.00
C ALA A 45 4.76 6.42 8.33
N PHE A 46 4.05 7.39 7.82
CA PHE A 46 2.59 7.50 7.90
C PHE A 46 2.02 7.49 6.48
N TYR A 47 0.83 6.94 6.34
CA TYR A 47 0.19 6.83 5.04
C TYR A 47 -1.32 7.04 5.13
N GLY A 48 -1.89 7.52 4.07
CA GLY A 48 -3.31 7.74 3.92
C GLY A 48 -3.73 7.83 2.46
N PRO A 49 -5.00 8.14 2.20
CA PRO A 49 -5.52 8.20 0.84
C PRO A 49 -4.70 9.09 -0.09
N ARG A 50 -4.25 10.25 0.39
CA ARG A 50 -3.62 11.28 -0.47
C ARG A 50 -2.19 11.59 -0.10
N ARG A 51 -1.59 10.92 0.92
CA ARG A 51 -0.27 11.29 1.42
C ARG A 51 0.55 10.10 1.88
N LEU A 52 1.85 10.20 1.66
CA LEU A 52 2.88 9.41 2.32
C LEU A 52 3.77 10.39 3.07
N THR A 53 3.89 10.23 4.37
CA THR A 53 4.62 11.13 5.25
C THR A 53 5.71 10.37 5.99
N PHE A 54 6.90 10.94 6.06
CA PHE A 54 8.07 10.34 6.70
C PHE A 54 8.63 11.34 7.70
N SER A 55 8.95 10.86 8.89
CA SER A 55 9.61 11.63 9.93
C SER A 55 10.89 10.93 10.35
N VAL A 56 11.99 11.67 10.42
CA VAL A 56 13.27 11.16 10.93
C VAL A 56 13.76 12.13 12.00
N THR A 57 13.97 11.61 13.21
CA THR A 57 14.39 12.42 14.37
C THR A 57 15.87 12.22 14.69
N GLY A 58 16.48 13.26 15.26
CA GLY A 58 17.82 13.16 15.81
C GLY A 58 18.95 13.21 14.79
N LEU A 59 18.72 13.77 13.61
CA LEU A 59 19.75 13.99 12.60
C LEU A 59 20.79 15.04 13.08
N PRO A 60 22.09 14.88 12.78
CA PRO A 60 23.10 15.89 13.04
C PRO A 60 22.91 17.10 12.12
N ALA A 61 23.37 18.28 12.55
CA ALA A 61 23.30 19.49 11.72
C ALA A 61 24.23 19.41 10.48
N ARG A 62 25.29 18.60 10.56
CA ARG A 62 26.22 18.33 9.46
C ARG A 62 26.77 16.90 9.56
N GLN A 63 27.24 16.37 8.43
CA GLN A 63 28.00 15.13 8.37
C GLN A 63 29.30 15.26 9.15
N GLU A 64 29.77 14.15 9.69
CA GLU A 64 31.12 14.09 10.26
C GLU A 64 32.17 14.21 9.17
N ASP A 65 33.33 14.81 9.53
CA ASP A 65 34.49 14.83 8.65
C ASP A 65 35.00 13.38 8.52
N ARG A 66 35.27 12.96 7.30
CA ARG A 66 35.73 11.59 7.03
C ARG A 66 37.09 11.61 6.34
N THR A 67 37.91 10.63 6.66
CA THR A 67 39.18 10.39 5.97
C THR A 67 38.94 9.30 4.93
N GLU A 68 39.13 9.62 3.67
CA GLU A 68 39.08 8.65 2.59
C GLU A 68 40.50 8.26 2.20
N GLU A 69 40.78 6.93 2.31
CA GLU A 69 42.05 6.36 1.94
C GLU A 69 41.93 5.62 0.61
N ARG A 70 42.71 6.05 -0.36
CA ARG A 70 42.82 5.37 -1.64
C ARG A 70 44.17 4.71 -1.78
N LYS A 71 44.20 3.40 -1.87
CA LYS A 71 45.41 2.63 -2.11
C LYS A 71 45.89 2.85 -3.53
N GLY A 72 47.16 3.25 -3.66
CA GLY A 72 47.86 3.49 -4.92
C GLY A 72 48.79 2.36 -5.33
N PRO A 73 49.72 2.67 -6.26
CA PRO A 73 50.72 1.74 -6.74
C PRO A 73 51.88 1.54 -5.74
N LYS A 74 52.74 0.56 -5.98
CA LYS A 74 53.97 0.37 -5.24
C LYS A 74 54.95 1.53 -5.46
N GLU A 75 55.87 1.73 -4.52
CA GLU A 75 56.90 2.77 -4.58
C GLU A 75 57.63 2.78 -5.93
N ASN A 76 57.99 1.59 -6.44
CA ASN A 76 58.77 1.42 -7.69
C ASN A 76 57.88 1.13 -8.91
N ALA A 77 56.63 1.57 -8.90
CA ALA A 77 55.73 1.35 -10.01
C ALA A 77 56.07 2.22 -11.25
N PRO A 78 55.72 1.80 -12.47
CA PRO A 78 55.92 2.61 -13.67
C PRO A 78 55.26 3.98 -13.55
N LYS A 79 55.91 5.00 -14.17
CA LYS A 79 55.47 6.41 -14.15
C LYS A 79 53.99 6.57 -14.53
N GLN A 80 53.51 5.82 -15.53
CA GLN A 80 52.12 5.83 -15.96
C GLN A 80 51.14 5.39 -14.85
N ALA A 81 51.53 4.40 -14.01
CA ALA A 81 50.70 3.93 -12.88
C ALA A 81 50.62 4.98 -11.78
N ILE A 82 51.73 5.68 -11.53
CA ILE A 82 51.79 6.77 -10.56
C ILE A 82 50.96 7.97 -11.04
N GLU A 83 51.07 8.37 -12.30
CA GLU A 83 50.28 9.44 -12.89
C GLU A 83 48.77 9.11 -12.90
N GLY A 84 48.43 7.86 -13.21
CA GLY A 84 47.03 7.35 -13.13
C GLY A 84 46.47 7.43 -11.71
N PHE A 85 47.30 7.07 -10.71
CA PHE A 85 46.91 7.16 -9.29
C PHE A 85 46.70 8.63 -8.86
N LEU A 86 47.64 9.51 -9.15
CA LEU A 86 47.56 10.92 -8.80
C LEU A 86 46.33 11.57 -9.43
N ARG A 87 46.09 11.31 -10.71
CA ARG A 87 44.91 11.82 -11.43
C ARG A 87 43.61 11.29 -10.81
N GLY A 88 43.57 9.97 -10.52
CA GLY A 88 42.41 9.34 -9.93
C GLY A 88 42.16 9.72 -8.48
N ALA A 89 43.21 10.17 -7.75
CA ALA A 89 43.11 10.64 -6.39
C ALA A 89 43.02 12.19 -6.29
N GLY A 90 43.04 12.91 -7.41
CA GLY A 90 42.99 14.38 -7.41
C GLY A 90 44.22 15.03 -6.78
N LEU A 91 45.36 14.34 -6.74
CA LEU A 91 46.61 14.85 -6.17
C LEU A 91 47.50 15.47 -7.23
N ALA A 92 48.11 16.59 -6.90
CA ALA A 92 49.04 17.26 -7.81
C ALA A 92 50.42 16.59 -7.87
N SER A 93 50.84 15.92 -6.80
CA SER A 93 52.15 15.24 -6.71
C SER A 93 52.16 14.15 -5.64
N LEU A 94 53.14 13.23 -5.69
CA LEU A 94 53.39 12.20 -4.68
C LEU A 94 53.67 12.76 -3.28
N ASN A 95 54.11 13.99 -3.16
CA ASN A 95 54.35 14.63 -1.86
C ASN A 95 53.05 14.83 -1.05
N GLN A 96 51.89 14.69 -1.71
CA GLN A 96 50.58 14.76 -1.09
C GLN A 96 50.02 13.34 -0.74
N ALA A 97 50.79 12.29 -1.07
CA ALA A 97 50.45 10.90 -0.76
C ALA A 97 51.38 10.36 0.33
N GLU A 98 50.90 9.43 1.12
CA GLU A 98 51.65 8.74 2.16
C GLU A 98 52.22 7.42 1.63
N LEU A 99 53.53 7.19 1.84
CA LEU A 99 54.13 5.90 1.55
C LEU A 99 54.07 5.03 2.81
N ARG A 100 53.30 3.93 2.73
CA ARG A 100 53.13 3.01 3.86
C ARG A 100 53.69 1.61 3.55
N GLU A 101 54.30 0.98 4.56
CA GLU A 101 54.81 -0.38 4.47
C GLU A 101 53.64 -1.37 4.58
N THR A 102 53.56 -2.32 3.66
CA THR A 102 52.55 -3.36 3.64
C THR A 102 53.23 -4.76 3.51
N PRO A 103 52.59 -5.86 3.83
CA PRO A 103 53.17 -7.20 3.64
C PRO A 103 53.62 -7.50 2.21
N LYS A 104 53.20 -6.71 1.23
CA LYS A 104 53.57 -6.83 -0.21
C LYS A 104 54.56 -5.75 -0.67
N GLY A 105 55.19 -5.05 0.27
CA GLY A 105 56.12 -3.93 0.03
C GLY A 105 55.50 -2.54 0.22
N LYS A 106 56.30 -1.52 0.01
CA LYS A 106 55.87 -0.11 0.16
C LYS A 106 54.88 0.29 -0.93
N VAL A 107 53.75 0.89 -0.51
CA VAL A 107 52.64 1.27 -1.37
C VAL A 107 52.22 2.70 -1.03
N TRP A 108 51.92 3.49 -2.06
CA TRP A 108 51.39 4.84 -1.91
C TRP A 108 49.92 4.80 -1.47
N PHE A 109 49.53 5.71 -0.57
CA PHE A 109 48.16 5.96 -0.15
C PHE A 109 47.85 7.43 -0.30
N ALA A 110 46.76 7.73 -0.98
CA ALA A 110 46.15 9.05 -0.95
C ALA A 110 45.21 9.11 0.26
N VAL A 111 45.49 10.00 1.18
CA VAL A 111 44.68 10.24 2.36
C VAL A 111 44.03 11.62 2.20
N GLN A 112 42.73 11.65 2.00
CA GLN A 112 42.01 12.91 1.83
C GLN A 112 41.04 13.11 2.99
N GLN A 113 41.10 14.25 3.63
CA GLN A 113 40.10 14.69 4.58
C GLN A 113 38.95 15.34 3.84
N ILE A 114 37.79 14.66 3.82
CA ILE A 114 36.58 15.20 3.24
C ILE A 114 35.80 15.85 4.37
N LYS A 115 35.64 17.15 4.31
CA LYS A 115 34.80 17.89 5.26
C LYS A 115 33.34 17.51 5.07
N GLY A 116 32.68 17.17 6.18
CA GLY A 116 31.25 16.90 6.19
C GLY A 116 30.45 18.12 5.70
N GLN A 117 29.43 17.89 4.93
CA GLN A 117 28.51 18.91 4.45
C GLN A 117 27.39 19.19 5.48
N ALA A 118 26.74 20.34 5.39
CA ALA A 118 25.53 20.62 6.16
C ALA A 118 24.44 19.62 5.77
N THR A 119 23.75 19.04 6.74
CA THR A 119 22.68 18.05 6.51
C THR A 119 21.59 18.63 5.60
N ALA A 120 21.21 19.89 5.81
CA ALA A 120 20.24 20.60 4.96
C ALA A 120 20.66 20.66 3.47
N ALA A 121 21.96 20.63 3.16
CA ALA A 121 22.45 20.64 1.77
C ALA A 121 22.47 19.24 1.14
N VAL A 122 22.55 18.18 1.95
CA VAL A 122 22.61 16.78 1.49
C VAL A 122 21.20 16.18 1.35
N LEU A 123 20.29 16.51 2.25
CA LEU A 123 18.93 15.95 2.29
C LEU A 123 18.14 16.08 0.98
N PRO A 124 18.13 17.21 0.26
CA PRO A 124 17.36 17.34 -0.97
C PRO A 124 17.68 16.25 -2.00
N GLN A 125 18.96 15.96 -2.20
CA GLN A 125 19.40 14.91 -3.13
C GLN A 125 18.95 13.52 -2.66
N ILE A 126 19.05 13.22 -1.36
CA ILE A 126 18.59 11.96 -0.77
C ILE A 126 17.09 11.78 -1.02
N LEU A 127 16.28 12.80 -0.75
CA LEU A 127 14.83 12.74 -0.94
C LEU A 127 14.46 12.52 -2.41
N LEU A 128 15.13 13.19 -3.34
CA LEU A 128 14.93 12.97 -4.77
C LEU A 128 15.30 11.54 -5.19
N GLU A 129 16.42 11.00 -4.70
CA GLU A 129 16.79 9.61 -4.96
C GLU A 129 15.76 8.61 -4.44
N VAL A 130 15.20 8.84 -3.26
CA VAL A 130 14.11 8.00 -2.71
C VAL A 130 12.89 8.06 -3.62
N ILE A 131 12.48 9.25 -4.08
CA ILE A 131 11.32 9.40 -4.98
C ILE A 131 11.57 8.68 -6.31
N TYR A 132 12.74 8.90 -6.95
CA TYR A 132 13.05 8.33 -8.27
C TYR A 132 13.28 6.81 -8.22
N SER A 133 13.79 6.28 -7.12
CA SER A 133 14.06 4.84 -6.98
C SER A 133 12.80 3.99 -6.79
N TYR A 134 11.70 4.59 -6.32
CA TYR A 134 10.50 3.84 -6.02
C TYR A 134 9.68 3.52 -7.26
N THR A 135 9.38 2.23 -7.45
CA THR A 135 8.58 1.75 -8.57
C THR A 135 7.21 1.26 -8.11
N TRP A 136 6.15 1.93 -8.55
CA TRP A 136 4.79 1.54 -8.26
C TRP A 136 4.37 0.30 -9.07
N PRO A 137 3.61 -0.65 -8.50
CA PRO A 137 3.06 -1.79 -9.24
C PRO A 137 2.17 -1.37 -10.42
N LYS A 138 1.43 -0.27 -10.24
CA LYS A 138 0.69 0.42 -11.30
C LYS A 138 0.96 1.92 -11.18
N SER A 139 1.31 2.55 -12.29
CA SER A 139 1.64 3.97 -12.35
C SER A 139 1.09 4.59 -13.63
N GLN A 140 0.92 5.90 -13.60
CA GLN A 140 0.50 6.69 -14.76
C GLN A 140 1.42 7.89 -14.96
N ARG A 141 1.34 8.50 -16.11
CA ARG A 141 1.83 9.85 -16.41
C ARG A 141 0.65 10.80 -16.48
N TRP A 142 0.88 12.06 -16.21
CA TRP A 142 -0.16 13.10 -16.33
C TRP A 142 0.40 14.39 -16.90
N ALA A 143 -0.44 15.24 -17.40
CA ALA A 143 -0.08 16.50 -18.07
C ALA A 143 1.01 16.28 -19.13
N ARG A 144 2.08 17.07 -19.12
CA ARG A 144 3.24 16.97 -20.03
C ARG A 144 4.42 16.25 -19.42
N THR A 145 4.25 15.66 -18.20
CA THR A 145 5.35 15.04 -17.46
C THR A 145 5.77 13.69 -18.06
N ASN A 146 7.02 13.33 -17.90
CA ASN A 146 7.55 11.98 -18.13
C ASN A 146 7.64 11.16 -16.85
N PHE A 147 7.48 11.81 -15.71
CA PHE A 147 7.49 11.17 -14.39
C PHE A 147 6.31 10.22 -14.23
N ARG A 148 6.56 9.09 -13.57
CA ARG A 148 5.56 8.06 -13.34
C ARG A 148 5.31 7.91 -11.85
N TRP A 149 4.05 8.09 -11.44
CA TRP A 149 3.62 7.89 -10.08
C TRP A 149 2.28 7.15 -10.04
N VAL A 150 1.86 6.66 -8.87
CA VAL A 150 0.57 5.94 -8.75
C VAL A 150 -0.62 6.82 -9.12
N ARG A 151 -0.57 8.09 -8.72
CA ARG A 151 -1.54 9.15 -9.00
C ARG A 151 -0.79 10.48 -9.13
N PRO A 152 -1.37 11.52 -9.74
CA PRO A 152 -0.73 12.82 -9.84
C PRO A 152 -0.22 13.33 -8.49
N LEU A 153 1.08 13.65 -8.43
CA LEU A 153 1.74 14.26 -7.29
C LEU A 153 1.55 15.77 -7.35
N HIS A 154 1.07 16.38 -6.27
CA HIS A 154 0.73 17.78 -6.22
C HIS A 154 1.71 18.63 -5.43
N ARG A 155 2.27 18.05 -4.33
CA ARG A 155 3.16 18.77 -3.42
C ARG A 155 4.20 17.84 -2.84
N ILE A 156 5.34 18.46 -2.54
CA ILE A 156 6.40 17.86 -1.74
C ILE A 156 6.65 18.80 -0.57
N LEU A 157 6.27 18.36 0.64
CA LEU A 157 6.70 19.01 1.86
C LEU A 157 8.03 18.40 2.26
N ALA A 158 9.04 19.23 2.47
CA ALA A 158 10.36 18.81 2.95
C ALA A 158 10.88 19.88 3.92
N VAL A 159 10.85 19.55 5.20
CA VAL A 159 11.24 20.46 6.29
C VAL A 159 12.34 19.80 7.11
N PHE A 160 13.41 20.53 7.34
CA PHE A 160 14.47 20.13 8.24
C PHE A 160 14.72 21.25 9.26
N ASP A 161 14.74 20.90 10.53
CA ASP A 161 14.92 21.86 11.64
C ASP A 161 13.95 23.06 11.55
N GLY A 162 12.68 22.77 11.24
CA GLY A 162 11.63 23.79 11.11
C GLY A 162 11.68 24.65 9.84
N GLN A 163 12.67 24.47 8.96
CA GLN A 163 12.85 25.24 7.74
C GLN A 163 12.62 24.38 6.50
N ALA A 164 12.02 24.96 5.46
CA ALA A 164 11.89 24.29 4.17
C ALA A 164 13.27 24.03 3.54
N LEU A 165 13.46 22.81 3.04
CA LEU A 165 14.64 22.48 2.24
C LEU A 165 14.51 23.09 0.84
N ASP A 166 15.64 23.48 0.26
CA ASP A 166 15.71 23.93 -1.12
C ASP A 166 15.93 22.72 -2.05
N GLY A 167 14.97 22.43 -2.88
CA GLY A 167 15.01 21.28 -3.78
C GLY A 167 13.81 21.26 -4.74
N SER A 168 13.95 20.52 -5.83
CA SER A 168 12.90 20.40 -6.84
C SER A 168 12.97 19.04 -7.55
N LEU A 169 11.82 18.38 -7.67
CA LEU A 169 11.64 17.18 -8.46
C LEU A 169 11.41 17.57 -9.92
N ASP A 170 12.35 17.22 -10.79
CA ASP A 170 12.13 17.32 -12.24
C ASP A 170 11.19 16.19 -12.68
N MET A 171 10.05 16.55 -13.22
CA MET A 171 9.05 15.60 -13.72
C MET A 171 9.14 15.37 -15.24
N GLY A 172 10.10 16.03 -15.90
CA GLY A 172 10.23 16.04 -17.36
C GLY A 172 9.15 16.91 -18.05
N GLY A 173 9.32 17.12 -19.37
CA GLY A 173 8.41 17.94 -20.15
C GLY A 173 8.41 19.45 -19.81
N GLY A 174 9.41 19.91 -19.04
CA GLY A 174 9.48 21.28 -18.53
C GLY A 174 8.70 21.50 -17.23
N GLU A 175 8.16 20.44 -16.64
CA GLU A 175 7.41 20.50 -15.38
C GLU A 175 8.32 20.12 -14.21
N ALA A 176 8.26 20.89 -13.14
CA ALA A 176 9.00 20.63 -11.91
C ALA A 176 8.15 20.90 -10.67
N LEU A 177 8.40 20.16 -9.59
CA LEU A 177 7.68 20.30 -8.33
C LEU A 177 8.67 20.66 -7.22
N GLY A 178 8.65 21.93 -6.79
CA GLY A 178 9.53 22.44 -5.74
C GLY A 178 9.19 21.87 -4.36
N PHE A 179 10.20 21.77 -3.51
CA PHE A 179 10.03 21.48 -2.10
C PHE A 179 9.43 22.69 -1.39
N SER A 180 8.66 22.45 -0.37
CA SER A 180 8.01 23.51 0.40
C SER A 180 7.79 23.07 1.85
N ASN A 181 7.30 23.98 2.69
CA ASN A 181 6.77 23.68 4.02
C ASN A 181 5.22 23.67 4.04
N LEU A 182 4.60 23.41 2.90
CA LEU A 182 3.14 23.45 2.76
C LEU A 182 2.57 22.04 2.68
N SER A 183 1.58 21.74 3.53
CA SER A 183 0.66 20.62 3.40
C SER A 183 -0.75 21.11 3.06
N GLU A 184 -1.71 20.18 2.90
CA GLU A 184 -3.08 20.48 2.47
C GLU A 184 -4.11 19.81 3.38
N GLY A 185 -5.21 20.51 3.66
CA GLY A 185 -6.32 20.01 4.46
C GLY A 185 -7.23 19.06 3.68
N HIS A 186 -8.31 18.64 4.34
CA HIS A 186 -9.32 17.77 3.72
C HIS A 186 -9.96 18.47 2.54
N ARG A 187 -10.07 17.74 1.41
CA ARG A 187 -10.49 18.28 0.09
C ARG A 187 -11.78 19.11 0.15
N PHE A 188 -12.75 18.67 0.94
CA PHE A 188 -14.09 19.29 1.02
C PHE A 188 -14.33 20.01 2.34
N LEU A 189 -13.90 19.42 3.47
CA LEU A 189 -14.21 19.95 4.81
C LEU A 189 -13.29 21.11 5.22
N SER A 190 -12.06 21.14 4.72
CA SER A 190 -11.10 22.23 4.97
C SER A 190 -10.10 22.35 3.82
N PRO A 191 -10.54 22.79 2.63
CA PRO A 191 -9.66 22.92 1.47
C PRO A 191 -8.61 24.01 1.68
N GLY A 192 -7.45 23.83 1.05
CA GLY A 192 -6.38 24.80 1.03
C GLY A 192 -5.13 24.35 1.80
N THR A 193 -4.08 25.11 1.56
CA THR A 193 -2.74 24.81 2.08
C THR A 193 -2.46 25.50 3.41
N PHE A 194 -1.57 24.92 4.19
CA PHE A 194 -1.08 25.49 5.44
C PHE A 194 0.40 25.18 5.64
N LYS A 195 1.08 26.05 6.38
CA LYS A 195 2.51 25.87 6.70
C LYS A 195 2.70 24.88 7.81
N VAL A 196 3.78 24.11 7.74
CA VAL A 196 4.16 23.07 8.68
C VAL A 196 5.64 23.24 9.03
N SER A 197 5.98 23.03 10.30
CA SER A 197 7.36 23.16 10.82
C SER A 197 7.89 21.86 11.45
N SER A 198 7.02 20.93 11.86
CA SER A 198 7.39 19.67 12.52
C SER A 198 6.29 18.62 12.36
N LEU A 199 6.58 17.36 12.73
CA LEU A 199 5.58 16.30 12.73
C LEU A 199 4.39 16.64 13.69
N SER A 200 4.67 17.09 14.91
CA SER A 200 3.62 17.44 15.87
C SER A 200 2.75 18.60 15.38
N ASP A 201 3.35 19.58 14.73
CA ASP A 201 2.65 20.70 14.10
C ASP A 201 1.76 20.21 12.93
N LEU A 202 2.28 19.28 12.08
CA LEU A 202 1.51 18.64 11.02
C LEU A 202 0.32 17.87 11.57
N GLU A 203 0.51 17.00 12.56
CA GLU A 203 -0.57 16.20 13.16
C GLU A 203 -1.68 17.07 13.74
N THR A 204 -1.30 18.10 14.49
CA THR A 204 -2.25 19.04 15.08
C THR A 204 -3.08 19.75 14.00
N LYS A 205 -2.41 20.34 13.02
CA LYS A 205 -3.05 21.08 11.93
C LYS A 205 -3.88 20.20 11.00
N LEU A 206 -3.48 18.96 10.78
CA LEU A 206 -4.27 17.98 10.01
C LEU A 206 -5.55 17.62 10.75
N LYS A 207 -5.47 17.35 12.06
CA LYS A 207 -6.67 17.04 12.87
C LYS A 207 -7.68 18.20 12.89
N GLU A 208 -7.21 19.43 13.02
CA GLU A 208 -8.05 20.64 12.91
C GLU A 208 -8.69 20.78 11.52
N ARG A 209 -8.13 20.12 10.49
CA ARG A 209 -8.57 20.15 9.10
C ARG A 209 -9.14 18.83 8.63
N TYR A 210 -9.74 18.09 9.57
CA TYR A 210 -10.47 16.85 9.29
C TYR A 210 -9.61 15.77 8.62
N ILE A 211 -8.38 15.58 9.14
CA ILE A 211 -7.48 14.51 8.69
C ILE A 211 -6.82 13.86 9.90
N LEU A 212 -6.99 12.55 10.02
CA LEU A 212 -6.23 11.71 10.96
C LEU A 212 -5.03 11.13 10.21
N LEU A 213 -3.82 11.60 10.56
CA LEU A 213 -2.59 11.18 9.89
C LEU A 213 -2.31 9.70 10.11
N ARG A 214 -2.42 9.23 11.36
CA ARG A 214 -2.11 7.85 11.75
C ARG A 214 -3.24 6.92 11.33
N VAL A 215 -2.91 5.85 10.63
CA VAL A 215 -3.90 4.86 10.20
C VAL A 215 -4.53 4.14 11.39
N GLU A 216 -3.80 3.97 12.49
CA GLU A 216 -4.31 3.32 13.68
C GLU A 216 -5.41 4.16 14.36
N ASP A 217 -5.27 5.50 14.34
CA ASP A 217 -6.32 6.41 14.84
C ASP A 217 -7.58 6.30 13.97
N ARG A 218 -7.41 6.23 12.63
CA ARG A 218 -8.56 6.03 11.72
C ARG A 218 -9.26 4.70 11.97
N LYS A 219 -8.50 3.61 12.15
CA LYS A 219 -9.06 2.30 12.51
C LYS A 219 -9.81 2.34 13.86
N ALA A 220 -9.20 2.96 14.86
CA ALA A 220 -9.82 3.09 16.18
C ALA A 220 -11.16 3.83 16.11
N VAL A 221 -11.22 4.96 15.41
CA VAL A 221 -12.45 5.73 15.20
C VAL A 221 -13.51 4.91 14.46
N ILE A 222 -13.13 4.18 13.40
CA ILE A 222 -14.06 3.31 12.67
C ILE A 222 -14.61 2.21 13.59
N CYS A 223 -13.74 1.51 14.34
CA CYS A 223 -14.15 0.45 15.26
C CYS A 223 -15.06 0.98 16.38
N GLU A 224 -14.74 2.12 16.97
CA GLU A 224 -15.56 2.74 18.00
C GLU A 224 -16.98 3.06 17.48
N GLN A 225 -17.06 3.68 16.31
CA GLN A 225 -18.36 4.02 15.71
C GLN A 225 -19.16 2.78 15.27
N LEU A 226 -18.51 1.75 14.68
CA LEU A 226 -19.17 0.49 14.33
C LEU A 226 -19.75 -0.20 15.56
N ASN A 227 -18.94 -0.33 16.62
CA ASN A 227 -19.38 -0.97 17.86
C ASN A 227 -20.50 -0.15 18.54
N GLY A 228 -20.39 1.18 18.55
CA GLY A 228 -21.42 2.05 19.10
C GLY A 228 -22.75 1.89 18.35
N ALA A 229 -22.73 1.85 17.02
CA ALA A 229 -23.92 1.64 16.21
C ALA A 229 -24.52 0.24 16.42
N CYS A 230 -23.68 -0.81 16.52
CA CYS A 230 -24.14 -2.17 16.80
C CYS A 230 -24.81 -2.28 18.17
N VAL A 231 -24.26 -1.64 19.20
CA VAL A 231 -24.87 -1.62 20.55
C VAL A 231 -26.22 -0.94 20.54
N GLN A 232 -26.35 0.19 19.84
CA GLN A 232 -27.63 0.92 19.75
C GLN A 232 -28.74 0.10 19.10
N GLU A 233 -28.40 -0.71 18.12
CA GLU A 233 -29.33 -1.53 17.33
C GLU A 233 -29.44 -3.00 17.84
N ASN A 234 -28.78 -3.32 18.96
CA ASN A 234 -28.71 -4.69 19.51
C ASN A 234 -28.20 -5.73 18.49
N LEU A 235 -27.10 -5.37 17.81
CA LEU A 235 -26.45 -6.15 16.78
C LEU A 235 -25.04 -6.59 17.21
N ASN A 236 -24.51 -7.61 16.54
CA ASN A 236 -23.15 -8.09 16.67
C ASN A 236 -22.38 -7.84 15.36
N LEU A 237 -21.33 -7.03 15.41
CA LEU A 237 -20.49 -6.75 14.24
C LEU A 237 -19.84 -8.05 13.73
N ILE A 238 -19.84 -8.25 12.41
CA ILE A 238 -19.00 -9.26 11.78
C ILE A 238 -17.61 -8.65 11.60
N GLU A 239 -16.66 -9.08 12.42
CA GLU A 239 -15.29 -8.55 12.40
C GLU A 239 -14.58 -8.92 11.09
N ASP A 240 -13.95 -7.93 10.46
CA ASP A 240 -13.11 -8.10 9.29
C ASP A 240 -11.93 -7.11 9.33
N THR A 241 -10.79 -7.59 9.82
CA THR A 241 -9.57 -6.76 9.96
C THR A 241 -8.99 -6.35 8.61
N GLY A 242 -9.20 -7.16 7.57
CA GLY A 242 -8.77 -6.85 6.20
C GLY A 242 -9.59 -5.70 5.62
N LEU A 243 -10.91 -5.76 5.75
CA LEU A 243 -11.83 -4.70 5.34
C LEU A 243 -11.56 -3.41 6.12
N LEU A 244 -11.38 -3.50 7.45
CA LEU A 244 -11.05 -2.35 8.29
C LEU A 244 -9.77 -1.65 7.81
N SER A 245 -8.74 -2.41 7.49
CA SER A 245 -7.48 -1.87 7.00
C SER A 245 -7.62 -1.21 5.63
N GLU A 246 -8.43 -1.80 4.74
CA GLU A 246 -8.71 -1.23 3.43
C GLU A 246 -9.49 0.08 3.57
N VAL A 247 -10.57 0.09 4.35
CA VAL A 247 -11.45 1.25 4.53
C VAL A 247 -10.72 2.40 5.23
N ALA A 248 -9.90 2.11 6.26
CA ALA A 248 -9.05 3.11 6.90
C ALA A 248 -8.04 3.75 5.93
N GLY A 249 -7.69 3.07 4.84
CA GLY A 249 -6.89 3.62 3.74
C GLY A 249 -7.69 4.42 2.71
N LEU A 250 -9.02 4.46 2.79
CA LEU A 250 -9.89 5.21 1.86
C LEU A 250 -10.39 6.53 2.42
N ALA A 251 -10.41 6.70 3.75
CA ALA A 251 -10.92 7.88 4.41
C ALA A 251 -9.85 8.60 5.22
N GLU A 252 -9.77 9.93 5.11
CA GLU A 252 -8.94 10.80 5.94
C GLU A 252 -9.66 11.18 7.25
N TRP A 253 -11.00 11.30 7.19
CA TRP A 253 -11.89 11.60 8.32
C TRP A 253 -13.08 10.63 8.30
N PRO A 254 -12.90 9.43 8.85
CA PRO A 254 -13.91 8.39 8.73
C PRO A 254 -15.15 8.69 9.60
N THR A 255 -16.33 8.53 9.00
CA THR A 255 -17.62 8.55 9.68
C THR A 255 -18.44 7.34 9.25
N VAL A 256 -18.85 6.52 10.21
CA VAL A 256 -19.67 5.34 9.94
C VAL A 256 -21.12 5.74 9.71
N VAL A 257 -21.72 5.23 8.65
CA VAL A 257 -23.12 5.43 8.29
C VAL A 257 -23.78 4.08 8.17
N MET A 258 -24.80 3.81 8.98
CA MET A 258 -25.62 2.62 8.89
C MET A 258 -26.74 2.82 7.84
N GLY A 259 -26.94 1.81 7.00
CA GLY A 259 -28.06 1.69 6.09
C GLY A 259 -28.71 0.32 6.17
N THR A 260 -29.83 0.16 5.48
CA THR A 260 -30.62 -1.08 5.46
C THR A 260 -30.82 -1.57 4.03
N PHE A 261 -31.16 -2.84 3.89
CA PHE A 261 -31.60 -3.44 2.64
C PHE A 261 -32.83 -4.29 2.84
N ASP A 262 -33.53 -4.60 1.75
CA ASP A 262 -34.78 -5.37 1.80
C ASP A 262 -34.54 -6.76 2.39
N GLU A 263 -35.30 -7.14 3.43
CA GLU A 263 -35.24 -8.44 4.09
C GLU A 263 -35.43 -9.62 3.14
N ASN A 264 -36.13 -9.43 2.03
CA ASN A 264 -36.32 -10.46 1.01
C ASN A 264 -35.02 -10.98 0.41
N PHE A 265 -33.90 -10.22 0.54
CA PHE A 265 -32.59 -10.68 0.09
C PHE A 265 -31.94 -11.67 1.05
N LEU A 266 -32.38 -11.75 2.29
CA LEU A 266 -31.90 -12.75 3.26
C LEU A 266 -32.22 -14.22 2.86
N ALA A 267 -33.01 -14.41 1.82
CA ALA A 267 -33.21 -15.73 1.21
C ALA A 267 -31.97 -16.22 0.43
N VAL A 268 -31.05 -15.35 0.07
CA VAL A 268 -29.75 -15.69 -0.54
C VAL A 268 -28.79 -16.12 0.57
N PRO A 269 -27.90 -17.11 0.35
CA PRO A 269 -26.90 -17.49 1.34
C PRO A 269 -26.11 -16.29 1.87
N GLU A 270 -25.95 -16.24 3.20
CA GLU A 270 -25.35 -15.08 3.86
C GLU A 270 -23.92 -14.80 3.39
N GLU A 271 -23.15 -15.84 3.05
CA GLU A 271 -21.79 -15.71 2.54
C GLU A 271 -21.75 -14.91 1.23
N CYS A 272 -22.75 -15.12 0.37
CA CYS A 272 -22.88 -14.37 -0.89
C CYS A 272 -23.21 -12.90 -0.65
N LEU A 273 -24.10 -12.62 0.32
CA LEU A 273 -24.49 -11.27 0.70
C LEU A 273 -23.30 -10.52 1.32
N ILE A 274 -22.63 -11.15 2.29
CA ILE A 274 -21.44 -10.58 2.97
C ILE A 274 -20.33 -10.31 1.95
N LEU A 275 -20.06 -11.26 1.06
CA LEU A 275 -19.04 -11.10 0.02
C LEU A 275 -19.37 -9.93 -0.91
N SER A 276 -20.63 -9.83 -1.37
CA SER A 276 -21.07 -8.73 -2.23
C SER A 276 -20.95 -7.37 -1.54
N MET A 277 -21.33 -7.26 -0.27
CA MET A 277 -21.17 -6.05 0.53
C MET A 277 -19.68 -5.67 0.69
N LYS A 278 -18.85 -6.63 1.03
CA LYS A 278 -17.43 -6.44 1.29
C LYS A 278 -16.64 -6.08 0.03
N GLU A 279 -16.72 -6.92 -1.01
CA GLU A 279 -15.81 -6.79 -2.16
C GLU A 279 -16.18 -5.62 -3.07
N HIS A 280 -17.48 -5.37 -3.28
CA HIS A 280 -17.91 -4.35 -4.22
C HIS A 280 -18.14 -2.99 -3.58
N GLN A 281 -18.62 -2.93 -2.33
CA GLN A 281 -19.03 -1.70 -1.70
C GLN A 281 -18.19 -1.32 -0.48
N LYS A 282 -17.34 -2.22 0.02
CA LYS A 282 -16.54 -2.02 1.23
C LYS A 282 -17.40 -1.78 2.47
N TYR A 283 -18.53 -2.48 2.56
CA TYR A 283 -19.44 -2.39 3.68
C TYR A 283 -19.17 -3.49 4.71
N PHE A 284 -19.34 -3.12 5.98
CA PHE A 284 -19.36 -4.08 7.09
C PHE A 284 -20.78 -4.59 7.29
N ALA A 285 -20.89 -5.84 7.73
CA ALA A 285 -22.14 -6.50 8.03
C ALA A 285 -22.25 -6.81 9.53
N ALA A 286 -23.47 -7.07 10.00
CA ALA A 286 -23.72 -7.45 11.39
C ALA A 286 -24.74 -8.60 11.48
N ARG A 287 -24.75 -9.28 12.63
CA ARG A 287 -25.69 -10.32 12.99
C ARG A 287 -26.67 -9.83 14.05
N LYS A 288 -27.86 -10.36 14.01
CA LYS A 288 -28.85 -10.26 15.09
C LYS A 288 -28.38 -11.04 16.33
N ALA A 289 -29.03 -10.85 17.47
CA ALA A 289 -28.72 -11.57 18.70
C ALA A 289 -28.86 -13.08 18.59
N ASP A 290 -29.72 -13.57 17.68
CA ASP A 290 -29.94 -14.99 17.38
C ASP A 290 -28.85 -15.59 16.47
N GLY A 291 -27.90 -14.82 16.05
CA GLY A 291 -26.79 -15.23 15.17
C GLY A 291 -27.09 -15.16 13.68
N THR A 292 -28.30 -14.81 13.25
CA THR A 292 -28.66 -14.65 11.84
C THR A 292 -28.13 -13.33 11.29
N LEU A 293 -27.89 -13.26 9.97
CA LEU A 293 -27.48 -12.03 9.31
C LEU A 293 -28.56 -10.96 9.48
N ALA A 294 -28.19 -9.75 9.89
CA ALA A 294 -29.09 -8.61 9.93
C ALA A 294 -29.19 -7.97 8.54
N ASN A 295 -30.35 -7.40 8.22
CA ASN A 295 -30.55 -6.65 6.97
C ASN A 295 -30.02 -5.21 7.06
N VAL A 296 -28.84 -5.07 7.65
CA VAL A 296 -28.13 -3.79 7.79
C VAL A 296 -26.72 -3.89 7.19
N PHE A 297 -26.20 -2.76 6.84
CA PHE A 297 -24.79 -2.59 6.45
C PHE A 297 -24.22 -1.30 7.05
N PHE A 298 -22.92 -1.28 7.21
CA PHE A 298 -22.22 -0.06 7.62
C PHE A 298 -21.23 0.34 6.53
N THR A 299 -21.35 1.58 6.06
CA THR A 299 -20.38 2.20 5.15
C THR A 299 -19.59 3.25 5.91
N VAL A 300 -18.39 3.57 5.43
CA VAL A 300 -17.56 4.64 5.99
C VAL A 300 -17.48 5.77 4.98
N SER A 301 -18.03 6.91 5.37
CA SER A 301 -17.93 8.15 4.62
C SER A 301 -16.64 8.89 4.98
N ASN A 302 -16.05 9.60 4.02
CA ASN A 302 -14.94 10.54 4.23
C ASN A 302 -15.47 11.98 4.31
N MET A 303 -16.58 12.19 4.98
CA MET A 303 -17.29 13.47 5.05
C MET A 303 -18.00 13.63 6.40
N VAL A 304 -18.28 14.87 6.76
CA VAL A 304 -19.32 15.24 7.72
C VAL A 304 -20.49 15.81 6.89
N ALA A 305 -21.71 15.37 7.16
CA ALA A 305 -22.89 15.78 6.39
C ALA A 305 -23.92 16.42 7.32
N ASP A 306 -24.43 17.58 6.92
CA ASP A 306 -25.39 18.38 7.69
C ASP A 306 -26.80 17.75 7.77
N ASP A 307 -27.11 16.86 6.82
CA ASP A 307 -28.37 16.11 6.75
C ASP A 307 -28.38 14.80 7.56
N ASN A 308 -27.48 14.66 8.51
CA ASN A 308 -27.27 13.42 9.24
C ASN A 308 -27.08 12.20 8.32
N PHE A 309 -26.36 12.41 7.22
CA PHE A 309 -26.04 11.40 6.21
C PHE A 309 -27.24 10.79 5.47
N ALA A 310 -28.40 11.44 5.47
CA ALA A 310 -29.62 10.91 4.87
C ALA A 310 -29.45 10.65 3.36
N VAL A 311 -28.87 11.58 2.62
CA VAL A 311 -28.62 11.45 1.17
C VAL A 311 -27.59 10.36 0.88
N ILE A 312 -26.51 10.30 1.67
CA ILE A 312 -25.47 9.27 1.53
C ILE A 312 -26.05 7.88 1.83
N ARG A 313 -26.81 7.74 2.90
CA ARG A 313 -27.49 6.50 3.27
C ARG A 313 -28.41 6.03 2.14
N ALA A 314 -29.35 6.86 1.70
CA ALA A 314 -30.29 6.51 0.63
C ALA A 314 -29.58 6.14 -0.69
N GLY A 315 -28.47 6.81 -1.00
CA GLY A 315 -27.63 6.49 -2.16
C GLY A 315 -27.02 5.10 -2.07
N ASN A 316 -26.42 4.75 -0.92
CA ASN A 316 -25.80 3.47 -0.68
C ASN A 316 -26.83 2.33 -0.60
N GLU A 317 -27.97 2.55 0.05
CA GLU A 317 -29.10 1.60 0.08
C GLU A 317 -29.60 1.26 -1.32
N ARG A 318 -29.76 2.27 -2.19
CA ARG A 318 -30.18 2.05 -3.59
C ARG A 318 -29.17 1.19 -4.35
N VAL A 319 -27.87 1.48 -4.23
CA VAL A 319 -26.82 0.72 -4.91
C VAL A 319 -26.77 -0.71 -4.39
N LEU A 320 -26.83 -0.88 -3.08
CA LEU A 320 -26.80 -2.22 -2.48
C LEU A 320 -28.04 -3.02 -2.88
N ASN A 321 -29.24 -2.45 -2.79
CA ASN A 321 -30.47 -3.14 -3.17
C ASN A 321 -30.44 -3.60 -4.64
N ALA A 322 -29.90 -2.80 -5.57
CA ALA A 322 -29.72 -3.22 -6.96
C ALA A 322 -28.78 -4.43 -7.08
N ARG A 323 -27.65 -4.41 -6.37
CA ARG A 323 -26.68 -5.53 -6.35
C ARG A 323 -27.26 -6.81 -5.74
N LEU A 324 -27.98 -6.68 -4.62
CA LEU A 324 -28.60 -7.83 -3.97
C LEU A 324 -29.79 -8.39 -4.77
N ALA A 325 -30.49 -7.55 -5.53
CA ALA A 325 -31.50 -8.01 -6.48
C ALA A 325 -30.89 -8.89 -7.58
N ASP A 326 -29.75 -8.46 -8.15
CA ASP A 326 -29.01 -9.29 -9.11
C ASP A 326 -28.54 -10.61 -8.47
N ALA A 327 -27.99 -10.55 -7.24
CA ALA A 327 -27.56 -11.75 -6.51
C ALA A 327 -28.70 -12.72 -6.30
N LYS A 328 -29.87 -12.25 -5.84
CA LYS A 328 -31.06 -13.05 -5.63
C LYS A 328 -31.55 -13.67 -6.94
N PHE A 329 -31.63 -12.88 -8.00
CA PHE A 329 -32.02 -13.37 -9.31
C PHE A 329 -31.13 -14.52 -9.80
N PHE A 330 -29.81 -14.35 -9.76
CA PHE A 330 -28.88 -15.38 -10.21
C PHE A 330 -28.90 -16.62 -9.31
N TYR A 331 -29.03 -16.44 -8.00
CA TYR A 331 -29.21 -17.55 -7.07
C TYR A 331 -30.44 -18.36 -7.39
N GLU A 332 -31.59 -17.70 -7.60
CA GLU A 332 -32.82 -18.34 -7.99
C GLU A 332 -32.75 -19.04 -9.36
N GLN A 333 -31.97 -18.49 -10.32
CA GLN A 333 -31.73 -19.17 -11.60
C GLN A 333 -30.91 -20.46 -11.42
N ASP A 334 -29.86 -20.39 -10.59
CA ASP A 334 -29.00 -21.55 -10.33
C ASP A 334 -29.75 -22.67 -9.60
N LEU A 335 -30.73 -22.35 -8.74
CA LEU A 335 -31.58 -23.32 -8.05
C LEU A 335 -32.53 -24.08 -9.00
N LYS A 336 -32.82 -23.57 -10.21
CA LYS A 336 -33.74 -24.20 -11.15
C LYS A 336 -33.18 -25.49 -11.79
N GLN A 337 -31.89 -25.73 -11.66
CA GLN A 337 -31.24 -26.90 -12.24
C GLN A 337 -30.21 -27.52 -11.31
N PRO A 338 -30.03 -28.85 -11.34
CA PRO A 338 -28.97 -29.50 -10.58
C PRO A 338 -27.59 -29.02 -10.98
N LEU A 339 -26.67 -28.87 -10.03
CA LEU A 339 -25.29 -28.48 -10.25
C LEU A 339 -24.58 -29.35 -11.32
N ALA A 340 -24.93 -30.63 -11.41
CA ALA A 340 -24.40 -31.56 -12.39
C ALA A 340 -24.62 -31.12 -13.85
N ASN A 341 -25.65 -30.32 -14.13
CA ASN A 341 -25.91 -29.79 -15.48
C ASN A 341 -24.86 -28.79 -15.95
N ASN A 342 -24.05 -28.28 -15.03
CA ASN A 342 -22.95 -27.37 -15.32
C ASN A 342 -21.66 -28.09 -15.74
N ILE A 343 -21.52 -29.40 -15.48
CA ILE A 343 -20.30 -30.17 -15.77
C ILE A 343 -19.85 -30.02 -17.24
N PRO A 344 -20.73 -30.18 -18.26
CA PRO A 344 -20.30 -30.04 -19.67
C PRO A 344 -19.80 -28.63 -20.03
N LYS A 345 -20.21 -27.60 -19.28
CA LYS A 345 -19.76 -26.23 -19.52
C LYS A 345 -18.26 -26.05 -19.17
N LEU A 346 -17.71 -26.88 -18.27
CA LEU A 346 -16.30 -26.85 -17.87
C LEU A 346 -15.35 -27.18 -19.03
N ASP A 347 -15.80 -27.92 -20.02
CA ASP A 347 -14.98 -28.23 -21.21
C ASP A 347 -14.70 -26.99 -22.08
N LYS A 348 -15.50 -25.91 -21.92
CA LYS A 348 -15.34 -24.64 -22.65
C LYS A 348 -14.41 -23.65 -21.95
N ILE A 349 -14.04 -23.89 -20.68
CA ILE A 349 -13.21 -22.99 -19.91
C ILE A 349 -11.76 -23.47 -19.98
N VAL A 350 -10.88 -22.64 -20.56
CA VAL A 350 -9.46 -22.94 -20.65
C VAL A 350 -8.84 -22.86 -19.25
N PHE A 351 -8.29 -23.99 -18.77
CA PHE A 351 -7.51 -24.00 -17.52
C PHE A 351 -6.07 -23.54 -17.76
N HIS A 352 -5.43 -24.10 -18.79
CA HIS A 352 -4.07 -23.74 -19.18
C HIS A 352 -3.83 -24.16 -20.63
N ALA A 353 -3.14 -23.33 -21.42
CA ALA A 353 -2.93 -23.56 -22.85
C ALA A 353 -2.34 -24.94 -23.20
N LYS A 354 -1.45 -25.49 -22.35
CA LYS A 354 -0.82 -26.81 -22.55
C LYS A 354 -1.53 -27.95 -21.80
N MET A 355 -2.46 -27.65 -20.90
CA MET A 355 -3.11 -28.64 -20.02
C MET A 355 -4.60 -28.81 -20.31
N GLY A 356 -5.14 -28.04 -21.25
CA GLY A 356 -6.52 -28.13 -21.70
C GLY A 356 -7.51 -27.35 -20.82
N SER A 357 -8.76 -27.82 -20.81
CA SER A 357 -9.90 -27.19 -20.15
C SER A 357 -10.00 -27.52 -18.65
N LEU A 358 -10.90 -26.84 -17.94
CA LEU A 358 -11.30 -27.22 -16.58
C LEU A 358 -11.91 -28.62 -16.56
N GLY A 359 -12.68 -29.00 -17.58
CA GLY A 359 -13.20 -30.36 -17.73
C GLY A 359 -12.08 -31.40 -17.81
N ASP A 360 -10.99 -31.13 -18.55
CA ASP A 360 -9.82 -32.01 -18.59
C ASP A 360 -9.10 -32.08 -17.26
N LYS A 361 -9.06 -30.97 -16.51
CA LYS A 361 -8.54 -30.96 -15.13
C LYS A 361 -9.38 -31.86 -14.23
N VAL A 362 -10.70 -31.77 -14.28
CA VAL A 362 -11.61 -32.62 -13.49
C VAL A 362 -11.43 -34.09 -13.85
N LYS A 363 -11.25 -34.45 -15.12
CA LYS A 363 -10.94 -35.83 -15.55
C LYS A 363 -9.65 -36.35 -14.88
N ARG A 364 -8.59 -35.55 -14.88
CA ARG A 364 -7.33 -35.93 -14.18
C ARG A 364 -7.50 -36.06 -12.67
N MET A 365 -8.23 -35.14 -12.05
CA MET A 365 -8.52 -35.18 -10.61
C MET A 365 -9.34 -36.45 -10.26
N LYS A 366 -10.30 -36.83 -11.09
CA LYS A 366 -11.10 -38.05 -10.91
C LYS A 366 -10.23 -39.31 -10.92
N PHE A 367 -9.28 -39.39 -11.88
CA PHE A 367 -8.30 -40.47 -11.95
C PHE A 367 -7.45 -40.52 -10.66
N LEU A 368 -6.87 -39.40 -10.26
CA LEU A 368 -6.04 -39.32 -9.05
C LEU A 368 -6.82 -39.66 -7.77
N ALA A 369 -8.04 -39.20 -7.61
CA ALA A 369 -8.87 -39.51 -6.45
C ALA A 369 -9.14 -41.03 -6.34
N ARG A 370 -9.38 -41.69 -7.48
CA ARG A 370 -9.53 -43.15 -7.51
C ARG A 370 -8.24 -43.87 -7.08
N GLU A 371 -7.12 -43.50 -7.65
CA GLU A 371 -5.82 -44.14 -7.35
C GLU A 371 -5.43 -43.95 -5.87
N ILE A 372 -5.66 -42.74 -5.33
CA ILE A 372 -5.41 -42.43 -3.91
C ILE A 372 -6.32 -43.26 -3.00
N ALA A 373 -7.61 -43.33 -3.33
CA ALA A 373 -8.57 -44.08 -2.53
C ALA A 373 -8.27 -45.60 -2.54
N LEU A 374 -7.80 -46.13 -3.68
CA LEU A 374 -7.35 -47.53 -3.78
C LEU A 374 -6.07 -47.76 -2.97
N ALA A 375 -5.07 -46.87 -3.06
CA ALA A 375 -3.81 -47.00 -2.35
C ALA A 375 -4.00 -46.92 -0.83
N LEU A 376 -4.99 -46.16 -0.35
CA LEU A 376 -5.34 -46.03 1.07
C LEU A 376 -6.27 -47.15 1.57
N GLY A 377 -6.67 -48.08 0.71
CA GLY A 377 -7.50 -49.23 1.09
C GLY A 377 -8.94 -48.85 1.49
N PHE A 378 -9.48 -47.70 1.01
CA PHE A 378 -10.84 -47.31 1.30
C PHE A 378 -11.87 -48.27 0.68
N SER A 379 -13.01 -48.42 1.32
CA SER A 379 -14.11 -49.22 0.80
C SER A 379 -14.60 -48.72 -0.56
N ARG A 380 -15.22 -49.59 -1.35
CA ARG A 380 -15.75 -49.22 -2.68
C ARG A 380 -16.73 -48.06 -2.61
N GLU A 381 -17.53 -48.03 -1.55
CA GLU A 381 -18.52 -46.97 -1.29
C GLU A 381 -17.81 -45.62 -1.15
N ILE A 382 -16.73 -45.50 -0.36
CA ILE A 382 -15.95 -44.28 -0.18
C ILE A 382 -15.27 -43.88 -1.51
N GLN A 383 -14.76 -44.86 -2.28
CA GLN A 383 -14.17 -44.60 -3.60
C GLN A 383 -15.22 -43.97 -4.53
N ASP A 384 -16.44 -44.54 -4.60
CA ASP A 384 -17.49 -44.02 -5.46
C ASP A 384 -17.98 -42.63 -5.02
N GLN A 385 -18.08 -42.38 -3.71
CA GLN A 385 -18.37 -41.06 -3.17
C GLN A 385 -17.29 -40.02 -3.52
N ALA A 386 -16.01 -40.35 -3.39
CA ALA A 386 -14.92 -39.49 -3.76
C ALA A 386 -14.95 -39.15 -5.27
N ILE A 387 -15.22 -40.13 -6.12
CA ILE A 387 -15.36 -39.94 -7.57
C ILE A 387 -16.55 -39.01 -7.89
N GLN A 388 -17.68 -39.15 -7.21
CA GLN A 388 -18.83 -38.27 -7.40
C GLN A 388 -18.53 -36.85 -6.93
N ALA A 389 -17.89 -36.69 -5.77
CA ALA A 389 -17.47 -35.38 -5.27
C ALA A 389 -16.54 -34.67 -6.26
N VAL A 390 -15.53 -35.37 -6.77
CA VAL A 390 -14.63 -34.80 -7.79
C VAL A 390 -15.33 -34.50 -9.11
N ARG A 391 -16.35 -35.24 -9.50
CA ARG A 391 -17.13 -34.96 -10.71
C ARG A 391 -17.87 -33.64 -10.62
N LEU A 392 -18.33 -33.27 -9.43
CA LEU A 392 -19.05 -32.02 -9.18
C LEU A 392 -18.11 -30.85 -8.86
N ILE A 393 -16.88 -31.15 -8.47
CA ILE A 393 -15.90 -30.12 -8.13
C ILE A 393 -15.70 -29.18 -9.31
N LYS A 394 -15.67 -27.87 -9.07
CA LYS A 394 -15.59 -26.83 -10.09
C LYS A 394 -16.85 -26.59 -10.93
N ALA A 395 -17.92 -27.36 -10.79
CA ALA A 395 -19.16 -27.11 -11.51
C ALA A 395 -19.85 -25.81 -11.10
N ASP A 396 -19.56 -25.33 -9.89
CA ASP A 396 -19.91 -24.01 -9.34
C ASP A 396 -19.31 -22.86 -10.14
N LEU A 397 -18.10 -23.00 -10.71
CA LEU A 397 -17.41 -21.95 -11.45
C LEU A 397 -18.14 -21.49 -12.73
N VAL A 398 -19.16 -22.21 -13.16
CA VAL A 398 -20.01 -21.87 -14.31
C VAL A 398 -21.46 -21.63 -13.91
N SER A 399 -21.72 -21.46 -12.62
CA SER A 399 -23.01 -20.98 -12.11
C SER A 399 -23.19 -19.49 -12.41
N GLN A 400 -24.43 -19.03 -12.38
CA GLN A 400 -24.76 -17.61 -12.56
C GLN A 400 -24.17 -16.77 -11.41
N MET A 401 -24.19 -17.32 -10.18
CA MET A 401 -23.61 -16.67 -9.01
C MET A 401 -22.10 -16.45 -9.12
N ALA A 402 -21.36 -17.31 -9.83
CA ALA A 402 -19.92 -17.14 -10.03
C ALA A 402 -19.54 -15.89 -10.86
N PHE A 403 -20.48 -15.28 -11.59
CA PHE A 403 -20.26 -14.03 -12.31
C PHE A 403 -20.44 -12.78 -11.44
N LEU A 404 -20.95 -12.93 -10.22
CA LEU A 404 -21.14 -11.84 -9.25
C LEU A 404 -19.95 -11.69 -8.29
N ALA A 405 -19.15 -12.72 -8.13
CA ALA A 405 -17.95 -12.76 -7.32
C ALA A 405 -16.72 -12.30 -8.15
#